data_03a4346ec244272a980534d38821e6d9
#
_entry.id   03a4346ec244272a980534d38821e6d9
#
_cell.length_a   1.000
_cell.length_b   1.000
_cell.length_c   1.000
_cell.angle_alpha   90.00
_cell.angle_beta   90.00
_cell.angle_gamma   90.00
#
_symmetry.space_group_name_H-M   'P 1'
#
loop_
_entity.id
_entity.type
_entity.pdbx_description
1 polymer ?
#
loop_
_entity_poly.entity_id
_entity_poly.type
_entity_poly.pdbx_seq_one_letter_code
_entity_poly.pdbx_strand_id
1 'polypeptide(L)'
;AVTVAGKAVINLCANNYLGLANHPTVLEAAHAALDDFGFGMASVRFICGTQTIHDTLEKKLSAFLGTEDTILYPSCFDANGGLFETILGPEDAVISDALNHASIIDGIRLSKAQRFRYQHNDMQDLEQKLIEASSARTRLIATDGVFSMDGTIANLPGIRELADRHDA
;
A
#
# COMPACT_ATOMS: atom_id res chain seq x y z
N ALA A 1 -3.57 -11.43 24.43
CA ALA A 1 -2.39 -11.50 25.31
C ALA A 1 -1.40 -12.51 24.74
N VAL A 2 -0.13 -12.29 24.93
CA VAL A 2 0.95 -13.24 24.59
C VAL A 2 1.71 -13.61 25.85
N THR A 3 2.35 -14.77 25.86
CA THR A 3 3.16 -15.21 27.02
C THR A 3 4.64 -15.00 26.73
N VAL A 4 5.30 -14.23 27.57
CA VAL A 4 6.75 -13.97 27.50
C VAL A 4 7.38 -14.39 28.82
N ALA A 5 8.37 -15.28 28.78
CA ALA A 5 9.02 -15.86 29.97
C ALA A 5 8.00 -16.36 31.02
N GLY A 6 6.96 -17.07 30.60
CA GLY A 6 5.90 -17.62 31.46
C GLY A 6 4.90 -16.60 32.01
N LYS A 7 4.97 -15.33 31.64
CA LYS A 7 4.04 -14.27 32.08
C LYS A 7 3.16 -13.80 30.93
N ALA A 8 1.86 -13.65 31.21
CA ALA A 8 0.93 -13.04 30.24
C ALA A 8 1.20 -11.53 30.15
N VAL A 9 1.38 -11.03 28.92
CA VAL A 9 1.63 -9.62 28.66
C VAL A 9 0.72 -9.10 27.55
N ILE A 10 0.45 -7.81 27.54
CA ILE A 10 -0.22 -7.13 26.44
C ILE A 10 0.82 -6.84 25.36
N ASN A 11 0.55 -7.31 24.13
CA ASN A 11 1.41 -7.03 22.97
C ASN A 11 0.89 -5.77 22.26
N LEU A 12 1.68 -4.70 22.32
CA LEU A 12 1.41 -3.43 21.62
C LEU A 12 2.20 -3.27 20.32
N CYS A 13 3.02 -4.29 19.95
CA CYS A 13 3.87 -4.26 18.76
C CYS A 13 3.29 -5.04 17.58
N ALA A 14 2.10 -5.64 17.74
CA ALA A 14 1.51 -6.46 16.70
C ALA A 14 0.71 -5.61 15.69
N ASN A 15 0.81 -5.95 14.40
CA ASN A 15 -0.01 -5.35 13.34
C ASN A 15 -1.43 -5.94 13.28
N ASN A 16 -1.95 -6.42 14.40
CA ASN A 16 -3.29 -6.99 14.51
C ASN A 16 -4.32 -5.94 14.96
N TYR A 17 -4.35 -4.80 14.28
CA TYR A 17 -5.14 -3.62 14.67
C TYR A 17 -6.64 -3.90 14.81
N LEU A 18 -7.19 -4.76 13.96
CA LEU A 18 -8.62 -5.12 13.98
C LEU A 18 -8.92 -6.39 14.77
N GLY A 19 -7.89 -7.02 15.39
CA GLY A 19 -8.07 -8.27 16.16
C GLY A 19 -8.44 -9.49 15.32
N LEU A 20 -8.22 -9.47 14.01
CA LEU A 20 -8.67 -10.51 13.08
C LEU A 20 -7.73 -11.71 12.95
N ALA A 21 -6.48 -11.61 13.45
CA ALA A 21 -5.48 -12.66 13.26
C ALA A 21 -5.90 -14.04 13.84
N ASN A 22 -6.78 -14.06 14.82
CA ASN A 22 -7.32 -15.29 15.43
C ASN A 22 -8.85 -15.21 15.57
N HIS A 23 -9.51 -14.53 14.63
CA HIS A 23 -10.96 -14.42 14.67
C HIS A 23 -11.60 -15.74 14.19
N PRO A 24 -12.59 -16.30 14.90
CA PRO A 24 -13.16 -17.62 14.57
C PRO A 24 -13.65 -17.72 13.12
N THR A 25 -14.40 -16.74 12.64
CA THR A 25 -14.92 -16.72 11.26
C THR A 25 -13.79 -16.70 10.21
N VAL A 26 -12.68 -15.98 10.49
CA VAL A 26 -11.52 -15.95 9.57
C VAL A 26 -10.82 -17.31 9.54
N LEU A 27 -10.65 -17.95 10.71
CA LEU A 27 -10.07 -19.30 10.80
C LEU A 27 -10.93 -20.34 10.10
N GLU A 28 -12.24 -20.31 10.31
CA GLU A 28 -13.20 -21.21 9.64
C GLU A 28 -13.11 -21.06 8.11
N ALA A 29 -13.13 -19.85 7.61
CA ALA A 29 -12.98 -19.58 6.17
C ALA A 29 -11.62 -20.04 5.62
N ALA A 30 -10.53 -19.89 6.40
CA ALA A 30 -9.21 -20.36 6.00
C ALA A 30 -9.16 -21.91 5.93
N HIS A 31 -9.75 -22.61 6.89
CA HIS A 31 -9.85 -24.06 6.84
C HIS A 31 -10.67 -24.55 5.63
N ALA A 32 -11.84 -23.96 5.39
CA ALA A 32 -12.65 -24.29 4.22
C ALA A 32 -11.89 -24.04 2.91
N ALA A 33 -11.15 -22.95 2.82
CA ALA A 33 -10.34 -22.64 1.63
C ALA A 33 -9.21 -23.66 1.40
N LEU A 34 -8.60 -24.20 2.46
CA LEU A 34 -7.61 -25.27 2.33
C LEU A 34 -8.24 -26.55 1.77
N ASP A 35 -9.45 -26.88 2.18
CA ASP A 35 -10.18 -28.08 1.69
C ASP A 35 -10.61 -27.88 0.22
N ASP A 36 -11.08 -26.68 -0.16
CA ASP A 36 -11.62 -26.40 -1.48
C ASP A 36 -10.54 -26.14 -2.54
N PHE A 37 -9.44 -25.45 -2.16
CA PHE A 37 -8.41 -24.94 -3.09
C PHE A 37 -7.02 -25.53 -2.86
N GLY A 38 -6.79 -26.21 -1.74
CA GLY A 38 -5.48 -26.70 -1.34
C GLY A 38 -4.58 -25.62 -0.73
N PHE A 39 -3.36 -25.99 -0.37
CA PHE A 39 -2.42 -25.11 0.34
C PHE A 39 -1.64 -24.16 -0.58
N GLY A 40 -1.40 -24.52 -1.82
CA GLY A 40 -0.54 -23.74 -2.71
C GLY A 40 -1.08 -23.69 -4.14
N MET A 41 -0.74 -22.59 -4.83
CA MET A 41 -1.22 -22.32 -6.18
C MET A 41 -0.42 -23.04 -7.28
N ALA A 42 0.80 -23.47 -7.00
CA ALA A 42 1.71 -24.17 -7.88
C ALA A 42 1.98 -23.49 -9.26
N SER A 43 1.48 -22.27 -9.48
CA SER A 43 1.70 -21.47 -10.69
C SER A 43 1.47 -19.98 -10.44
N VAL A 44 2.13 -19.15 -11.24
CA VAL A 44 1.87 -17.71 -11.28
C VAL A 44 0.50 -17.41 -11.91
N ARG A 45 -0.14 -16.33 -11.48
CA ARG A 45 -1.52 -16.01 -11.86
C ARG A 45 -1.74 -15.88 -13.38
N PHE A 46 -0.85 -15.25 -14.09
CA PHE A 46 -1.01 -14.99 -15.53
C PHE A 46 -0.77 -16.21 -16.43
N ILE A 47 -0.26 -17.32 -15.88
CA ILE A 47 -0.13 -18.59 -16.63
C ILE A 47 -1.33 -19.50 -16.34
N CYS A 48 -1.41 -20.08 -15.14
CA CYS A 48 -2.51 -20.96 -14.75
C CYS A 48 -2.81 -20.92 -13.24
N GLY A 49 -2.30 -19.91 -12.50
CA GLY A 49 -2.49 -19.78 -11.06
C GLY A 49 -3.67 -18.89 -10.66
N THR A 50 -4.44 -18.33 -11.59
CA THR A 50 -5.66 -17.58 -11.26
C THR A 50 -6.79 -18.53 -10.94
N GLN A 51 -7.40 -18.37 -9.76
CA GLN A 51 -8.55 -19.15 -9.30
C GLN A 51 -9.76 -18.25 -9.06
N THR A 52 -10.93 -18.85 -8.95
CA THR A 52 -12.20 -18.15 -8.71
C THR A 52 -12.20 -17.32 -7.43
N ILE A 53 -11.43 -17.73 -6.42
CA ILE A 53 -11.29 -17.00 -5.16
C ILE A 53 -10.56 -15.65 -5.35
N HIS A 54 -9.58 -15.57 -6.25
CA HIS A 54 -8.92 -14.30 -6.59
C HIS A 54 -9.91 -13.32 -7.25
N ASP A 55 -10.63 -13.77 -8.27
CA ASP A 55 -11.64 -13.00 -8.97
C ASP A 55 -12.76 -12.51 -8.03
N THR A 56 -13.19 -13.38 -7.12
CA THR A 56 -14.19 -13.03 -6.11
C THR A 56 -13.68 -11.94 -5.17
N LEU A 57 -12.44 -12.02 -4.72
CA LEU A 57 -11.82 -11.01 -3.84
C LEU A 57 -11.63 -9.69 -4.56
N GLU A 58 -11.11 -9.70 -5.79
CA GLU A 58 -10.91 -8.51 -6.62
C GLU A 58 -12.24 -7.75 -6.83
N LYS A 59 -13.31 -8.45 -7.19
CA LYS A 59 -14.65 -7.86 -7.34
C LYS A 59 -15.20 -7.27 -6.04
N LYS A 60 -15.01 -7.97 -4.91
CA LYS A 60 -15.46 -7.46 -3.61
C LYS A 60 -14.68 -6.22 -3.18
N LEU A 61 -13.37 -6.19 -3.42
CA LEU A 61 -12.54 -5.02 -3.11
C LEU A 61 -12.90 -3.84 -4.01
N SER A 62 -13.08 -4.06 -5.30
CA SER A 62 -13.52 -3.01 -6.24
C SER A 62 -14.86 -2.39 -5.82
N ALA A 63 -15.83 -3.24 -5.46
CA ALA A 63 -17.13 -2.76 -4.96
C ALA A 63 -17.02 -2.00 -3.62
N PHE A 64 -16.16 -2.46 -2.71
CA PHE A 64 -15.93 -1.81 -1.42
C PHE A 64 -15.25 -0.45 -1.55
N LEU A 65 -14.25 -0.35 -2.43
CA LEU A 65 -13.45 0.86 -2.64
C LEU A 65 -14.08 1.82 -3.65
N GLY A 66 -15.07 1.38 -4.43
CA GLY A 66 -15.68 2.19 -5.50
C GLY A 66 -14.75 2.36 -6.70
N THR A 67 -13.88 1.38 -6.97
CA THR A 67 -12.95 1.37 -8.11
C THR A 67 -13.48 0.47 -9.24
N GLU A 68 -13.03 0.71 -10.46
CA GLU A 68 -13.44 -0.10 -11.63
C GLU A 68 -12.89 -1.53 -11.56
N ASP A 69 -11.67 -1.67 -11.05
CA ASP A 69 -11.00 -2.96 -10.94
C ASP A 69 -10.00 -2.98 -9.77
N THR A 70 -9.48 -4.16 -9.45
CA THR A 70 -8.51 -4.41 -8.38
C THR A 70 -7.48 -5.43 -8.83
N ILE A 71 -6.22 -5.19 -8.52
CA ILE A 71 -5.13 -6.16 -8.65
C ILE A 71 -4.64 -6.57 -7.26
N LEU A 72 -4.41 -7.87 -7.06
CA LEU A 72 -3.95 -8.43 -5.79
C LEU A 72 -2.44 -8.67 -5.80
N TYR A 73 -1.82 -8.39 -4.68
CA TYR A 73 -0.43 -8.75 -4.37
C TYR A 73 -0.37 -9.55 -3.07
N PRO A 74 0.63 -10.43 -2.88
CA PRO A 74 0.74 -11.24 -1.66
C PRO A 74 1.06 -10.42 -0.42
N SER A 75 1.58 -9.20 -0.57
CA SER A 75 1.82 -8.26 0.52
C SER A 75 1.77 -6.81 0.05
N CYS A 76 1.60 -5.87 0.99
CA CYS A 76 1.75 -4.44 0.69
C CYS A 76 3.18 -4.09 0.23
N PHE A 77 4.20 -4.81 0.71
CA PHE A 77 5.58 -4.61 0.29
C PHE A 77 5.74 -4.93 -1.21
N ASP A 78 5.20 -6.06 -1.65
CA ASP A 78 5.23 -6.45 -3.07
C ASP A 78 4.42 -5.48 -3.94
N ALA A 79 3.26 -5.02 -3.45
CA ALA A 79 2.44 -4.04 -4.16
C ALA A 79 3.23 -2.73 -4.38
N ASN A 80 3.85 -2.19 -3.33
CA ASN A 80 4.66 -0.98 -3.44
C ASN A 80 5.92 -1.20 -4.28
N GLY A 81 6.54 -2.38 -4.20
CA GLY A 81 7.69 -2.75 -5.03
C GLY A 81 7.36 -2.80 -6.53
N GLY A 82 6.18 -3.28 -6.88
CA GLY A 82 5.74 -3.42 -8.27
C GLY A 82 5.08 -2.18 -8.89
N LEU A 83 4.55 -1.26 -8.07
CA LEU A 83 3.73 -0.16 -8.56
C LEU A 83 4.54 0.89 -9.34
N PHE A 84 5.51 1.50 -8.67
CA PHE A 84 6.19 2.71 -9.19
C PHE A 84 6.98 2.43 -10.47
N GLU A 85 7.69 1.31 -10.53
CA GLU A 85 8.44 0.90 -11.72
C GLU A 85 7.52 0.61 -12.92
N THR A 86 6.31 0.12 -12.65
CA THR A 86 5.35 -0.24 -13.70
C THR A 86 4.67 0.98 -14.32
N ILE A 87 4.33 1.99 -13.53
CA ILE A 87 3.52 3.13 -14.00
C ILE A 87 4.34 4.40 -14.29
N LEU A 88 5.60 4.48 -13.82
CA LEU A 88 6.43 5.67 -13.96
C LEU A 88 7.72 5.38 -14.73
N GLY A 89 8.09 6.33 -15.60
CA GLY A 89 9.34 6.32 -16.36
C GLY A 89 10.26 7.50 -16.02
N PRO A 90 11.38 7.64 -16.74
CA PRO A 90 12.36 8.72 -16.46
C PRO A 90 11.83 10.15 -16.70
N GLU A 91 10.71 10.26 -17.44
CA GLU A 91 10.05 11.54 -17.74
C GLU A 91 9.06 11.96 -16.64
N ASP A 92 8.78 11.05 -15.70
CA ASP A 92 7.81 11.25 -14.63
C ASP A 92 8.51 11.61 -13.32
N ALA A 93 7.75 12.13 -12.37
CA ALA A 93 8.22 12.46 -11.03
C ALA A 93 7.38 11.78 -9.95
N VAL A 94 8.02 11.36 -8.88
CA VAL A 94 7.35 10.92 -7.65
C VAL A 94 7.74 11.83 -6.48
N ILE A 95 6.74 12.35 -5.79
CA ILE A 95 6.87 13.25 -4.65
C ILE A 95 6.42 12.48 -3.40
N SER A 96 7.36 12.11 -2.54
CA SER A 96 7.16 11.18 -1.43
C SER A 96 7.27 11.88 -0.08
N ASP A 97 6.35 11.56 0.84
CA ASP A 97 6.51 11.97 2.24
C ASP A 97 7.80 11.39 2.85
N ALA A 98 8.47 12.18 3.68
CA ALA A 98 9.75 11.83 4.28
C ALA A 98 9.68 10.63 5.23
N LEU A 99 8.53 10.33 5.81
CA LEU A 99 8.30 9.25 6.76
C LEU A 99 7.54 8.05 6.18
N ASN A 100 7.35 8.00 4.87
CA ASN A 100 6.72 6.85 4.22
C ASN A 100 7.37 5.53 4.61
N HIS A 101 6.58 4.49 4.63
CA HIS A 101 7.02 3.13 4.91
C HIS A 101 8.16 2.69 3.99
N ALA A 102 9.07 1.87 4.49
CA ALA A 102 10.24 1.37 3.76
C ALA A 102 9.87 0.77 2.38
N SER A 103 8.76 0.06 2.26
CA SER A 103 8.30 -0.52 1.01
C SER A 103 7.98 0.52 -0.06
N ILE A 104 7.41 1.68 0.31
CA ILE A 104 7.16 2.80 -0.60
C ILE A 104 8.49 3.40 -1.05
N ILE A 105 9.41 3.62 -0.10
CA ILE A 105 10.75 4.15 -0.38
C ILE A 105 11.51 3.24 -1.34
N ASP A 106 11.50 1.94 -1.09
CA ASP A 106 12.20 0.95 -1.92
C ASP A 106 11.53 0.78 -3.29
N GLY A 107 10.20 0.75 -3.35
CA GLY A 107 9.47 0.76 -4.61
C GLY A 107 9.78 1.98 -5.48
N ILE A 108 9.85 3.17 -4.88
CA ILE A 108 10.28 4.39 -5.58
C ILE A 108 11.73 4.29 -6.07
N ARG A 109 12.62 3.67 -5.30
CA ARG A 109 14.02 3.46 -5.70
C ARG A 109 14.17 2.52 -6.90
N LEU A 110 13.28 1.57 -7.07
CA LEU A 110 13.27 0.67 -8.23
C LEU A 110 12.85 1.38 -9.51
N SER A 111 12.01 2.41 -9.41
CA SER A 111 11.57 3.18 -10.57
C SER A 111 12.69 4.07 -11.14
N LYS A 112 12.55 4.46 -12.41
CA LYS A 112 13.44 5.42 -13.09
C LYS A 112 12.94 6.86 -12.98
N ALA A 113 11.82 7.10 -12.31
CA ALA A 113 11.24 8.42 -12.14
C ALA A 113 12.14 9.37 -11.34
N GLN A 114 12.01 10.66 -11.60
CA GLN A 114 12.63 11.71 -10.80
C GLN A 114 12.04 11.66 -9.39
N ARG A 115 12.90 11.74 -8.36
CA ARG A 115 12.49 11.53 -6.96
C ARG A 115 12.61 12.82 -6.17
N PHE A 116 11.48 13.25 -5.63
CA PHE A 116 11.36 14.39 -4.73
C PHE A 116 10.85 13.89 -3.37
N ARG A 117 11.36 14.46 -2.31
CA ARG A 117 10.94 14.15 -0.94
C ARG A 117 10.52 15.43 -0.25
N TYR A 118 9.30 15.46 0.30
CA TYR A 118 8.83 16.58 1.11
C TYR A 118 8.84 16.21 2.60
N GLN A 119 8.95 17.22 3.46
CA GLN A 119 8.94 17.06 4.91
C GLN A 119 7.59 16.51 5.36
N HIS A 120 7.64 15.62 6.36
CA HIS A 120 6.46 14.91 6.84
C HIS A 120 5.28 15.85 7.11
N ASN A 121 4.18 15.58 6.41
CA ASN A 121 2.90 16.27 6.53
C ASN A 121 2.98 17.81 6.32
N ASP A 122 4.04 18.30 5.67
CA ASP A 122 4.26 19.72 5.35
C ASP A 122 3.72 20.05 3.96
N MET A 123 2.56 20.70 3.93
CA MET A 123 1.89 21.07 2.67
C MET A 123 2.63 22.17 1.90
N GLN A 124 3.40 23.03 2.57
CA GLN A 124 4.17 24.06 1.89
C GLN A 124 5.38 23.47 1.17
N ASP A 125 6.08 22.54 1.82
CA ASP A 125 7.19 21.82 1.19
C ASP A 125 6.67 20.88 0.07
N LEU A 126 5.51 20.23 0.25
CA LEU A 126 4.89 19.46 -0.82
C LEU A 126 4.59 20.34 -2.05
N GLU A 127 4.00 21.53 -1.87
CA GLU A 127 3.75 22.45 -2.99
C GLU A 127 5.06 22.87 -3.67
N GLN A 128 6.10 23.17 -2.89
CA GLN A 128 7.40 23.50 -3.44
C GLN A 128 7.96 22.35 -4.30
N LYS A 129 7.84 21.09 -3.85
CA LYS A 129 8.28 19.91 -4.61
C LYS A 129 7.46 19.67 -5.88
N LEU A 130 6.18 19.96 -5.85
CA LEU A 130 5.32 19.91 -7.05
C LEU A 130 5.74 20.98 -8.09
N ILE A 131 6.11 22.18 -7.64
CA ILE A 131 6.64 23.23 -8.52
C ILE A 131 8.01 22.81 -9.09
N GLU A 132 8.92 22.27 -8.28
CA GLU A 132 10.22 21.75 -8.73
C GLU A 132 10.05 20.64 -9.78
N ALA A 133 9.03 19.81 -9.64
CA ALA A 133 8.71 18.71 -10.55
C ALA A 133 7.83 19.13 -11.75
N SER A 134 7.59 20.42 -11.97
CA SER A 134 6.64 20.93 -12.98
C SER A 134 6.95 20.54 -14.43
N SER A 135 8.20 20.21 -14.74
CA SER A 135 8.61 19.75 -16.06
C SER A 135 8.36 18.26 -16.33
N ALA A 136 7.99 17.48 -15.30
CA ALA A 136 7.71 16.08 -15.45
C ALA A 136 6.36 15.84 -16.19
N ARG A 137 6.32 14.79 -17.01
CA ARG A 137 5.11 14.39 -17.75
C ARG A 137 3.96 14.04 -16.79
N THR A 138 4.26 13.25 -15.79
CA THR A 138 3.33 12.85 -14.73
C THR A 138 3.96 13.14 -13.37
N ARG A 139 3.19 13.67 -12.44
CA ARG A 139 3.58 13.87 -11.05
C ARG A 139 2.73 13.00 -10.15
N LEU A 140 3.37 12.06 -9.45
CA LEU A 140 2.71 11.16 -8.52
C LEU A 140 3.08 11.53 -7.09
N ILE A 141 2.09 11.83 -6.26
CA ILE A 141 2.29 12.03 -4.82
C ILE A 141 2.11 10.68 -4.13
N ALA A 142 3.07 10.29 -3.30
CA ALA A 142 3.02 9.05 -2.53
C ALA A 142 3.09 9.33 -1.02
N THR A 143 2.11 8.80 -0.27
CA THR A 143 2.04 8.96 1.19
C THR A 143 1.40 7.73 1.84
N ASP A 144 1.81 7.39 3.06
CA ASP A 144 1.01 6.57 3.96
C ASP A 144 -0.24 7.35 4.40
N GLY A 145 -1.35 6.68 4.61
CA GLY A 145 -2.55 7.29 5.21
C GLY A 145 -2.41 7.46 6.71
N VAL A 146 -1.82 6.47 7.38
CA VAL A 146 -1.49 6.46 8.81
C VAL A 146 -0.06 5.99 8.97
N PHE A 147 0.78 6.82 9.57
CA PHE A 147 2.19 6.53 9.81
C PHE A 147 2.35 5.73 11.10
N SER A 148 2.56 4.42 10.98
CA SER A 148 2.47 3.48 12.09
C SER A 148 3.51 3.70 13.19
N MET A 149 4.69 4.22 12.85
CA MET A 149 5.78 4.47 13.83
C MET A 149 5.52 5.73 14.66
N ASP A 150 4.92 6.76 14.07
CA ASP A 150 4.73 8.07 14.69
C ASP A 150 3.28 8.29 15.14
N GLY A 151 2.34 7.48 14.64
CA GLY A 151 0.91 7.58 14.96
C GLY A 151 0.21 8.79 14.33
N THR A 152 0.84 9.43 13.35
CA THR A 152 0.28 10.57 12.63
C THR A 152 -0.60 10.12 11.46
N ILE A 153 -1.55 10.98 11.11
CA ILE A 153 -2.46 10.78 9.96
C ILE A 153 -2.09 11.81 8.90
N ALA A 154 -1.99 11.37 7.63
CA ALA A 154 -1.72 12.26 6.51
C ALA A 154 -2.84 13.30 6.33
N ASN A 155 -2.46 14.52 5.97
CA ASN A 155 -3.42 15.56 5.58
C ASN A 155 -3.94 15.32 4.16
N LEU A 156 -4.71 14.23 3.96
CA LEU A 156 -5.23 13.85 2.65
C LEU A 156 -6.03 14.95 1.95
N PRO A 157 -6.88 15.75 2.65
CA PRO A 157 -7.56 16.88 2.02
C PRO A 157 -6.58 17.92 1.45
N GLY A 158 -5.54 18.29 2.21
CA GLY A 158 -4.52 19.24 1.75
C GLY A 158 -3.70 18.69 0.59
N ILE A 159 -3.32 17.41 0.65
CA ILE A 159 -2.64 16.72 -0.45
C ILE A 159 -3.50 16.72 -1.71
N ARG A 160 -4.79 16.42 -1.58
CA ARG A 160 -5.74 16.41 -2.71
C ARG A 160 -5.89 17.81 -3.32
N GLU A 161 -6.01 18.85 -2.51
CA GLU A 161 -6.09 20.23 -2.99
C GLU A 161 -4.86 20.62 -3.82
N LEU A 162 -3.65 20.27 -3.33
CA LEU A 162 -2.41 20.52 -4.06
C LEU A 162 -2.29 19.68 -5.32
N ALA A 163 -2.70 18.41 -5.27
CA ALA A 163 -2.73 17.55 -6.44
C ALA A 163 -3.60 18.12 -7.56
N ASP A 164 -4.81 18.58 -7.23
CA ASP A 164 -5.74 19.20 -8.18
C ASP A 164 -5.18 20.52 -8.74
N ARG A 165 -4.55 21.33 -7.91
CA ARG A 165 -3.97 22.62 -8.30
C ARG A 165 -2.78 22.46 -9.25
N HIS A 166 -2.00 21.42 -9.08
CA HIS A 166 -0.77 21.18 -9.83
C HIS A 166 -0.91 20.05 -10.87
N ASP A 167 -2.09 19.52 -11.12
CA ASP A 167 -2.34 18.42 -12.05
C ASP A 167 -1.44 17.19 -11.74
N ALA A 168 -1.49 16.74 -10.48
CA ALA A 168 -0.71 15.62 -9.97
C ALA A 168 -1.64 14.47 -9.52
#